data_1ed0d92ea62802ae2b7af08db29300d2
#
_entry.id   1ed0d92ea62802ae2b7af08db29300d2
#
_cell.length_a   1.000
_cell.length_b   1.000
_cell.length_c   1.000
_cell.angle_alpha   90.00
_cell.angle_beta   90.00
_cell.angle_gamma   90.00
#
_symmetry.space_group_name_H-M   'P 1'
#
loop_
_entity.id
_entity.type
_entity.pdbx_description
1 polymer ?
#
loop_
_entity_poly.entity_id
_entity_poly.type
_entity_poly.pdbx_seq_one_letter_code
_entity_poly.pdbx_strand_id
1 'polypeptide(L)' 'MIDRVPPQNIEAEQAVLGAMLLEREAIAKVMEKLRSEDFYREAHKVIFNAMLELYNRNEAVD' A
#
# COMPACT_ATOMS: atom_id res chain seq x y z
N MET A 1 -15.87 11.45 -14.32
CA MET A 1 -15.49 11.19 -14.15
C MET A 1 -14.94 10.64 -14.10
N ILE A 2 -14.41 10.53 -13.95
CA ILE A 2 -13.92 9.99 -13.80
C ILE A 2 -13.27 9.69 -13.47
N ASP A 3 -12.98 9.84 -13.34
CA ASP A 3 -12.37 9.64 -12.87
C ASP A 3 -11.66 8.88 -12.51
N ARG A 4 -11.75 8.56 -12.86
CA ARG A 4 -11.06 7.72 -12.37
C ARG A 4 -9.88 7.54 -12.97
N VAL A 5 -9.22 7.40 -12.49
CA VAL A 5 -8.00 7.25 -12.73
C VAL A 5 -7.68 6.17 -13.54
N PRO A 6 -6.83 6.24 -14.41
CA PRO A 6 -6.34 5.14 -15.03
C PRO A 6 -5.67 4.38 -14.04
N PRO A 7 -6.11 3.32 -13.88
CA PRO A 7 -5.69 2.60 -12.81
C PRO A 7 -4.42 1.93 -12.97
N GLN A 8 -3.86 1.89 -14.11
CA GLN A 8 -2.78 1.03 -14.20
C GLN A 8 -1.52 1.76 -14.18
N ASN A 9 -1.19 2.48 -13.19
CA ASN A 9 0.13 3.03 -13.08
C ASN A 9 0.96 2.09 -12.22
N ILE A 10 1.48 1.05 -12.85
CA ILE A 10 2.21 0.02 -12.14
C ILE A 10 3.46 0.57 -11.48
N GLU A 11 4.12 1.51 -12.15
CA GLU A 11 5.32 2.09 -11.57
C GLU A 11 5.01 2.85 -10.29
N ALA A 12 3.89 3.56 -10.29
CA ALA A 12 3.51 4.29 -9.09
C ALA A 12 3.20 3.32 -7.96
N GLU A 13 2.54 2.20 -8.28
CA GLU A 13 2.25 1.21 -7.28
C GLU A 13 3.53 0.65 -6.68
N GLN A 14 4.49 0.36 -7.53
CA GLN A 14 5.76 -0.16 -7.05
C GLN A 14 6.49 0.85 -6.19
N ALA A 15 6.39 2.12 -6.55
CA ALA A 15 7.05 3.16 -5.77
C ALA A 15 6.45 3.26 -4.37
N VAL A 16 5.13 3.18 -4.29
CA VAL A 16 4.46 3.25 -3.01
C VAL A 16 4.85 2.06 -2.14
N LEU A 17 4.79 0.86 -2.72
CA LEU A 17 5.15 -0.33 -1.96
C LEU A 17 6.61 -0.31 -1.56
N GLY A 18 7.47 0.19 -2.43
CA GLY A 18 8.88 0.31 -2.11
C GLY A 18 9.12 1.22 -0.93
N ALA A 19 8.41 2.35 -0.91
CA ALA A 19 8.56 3.28 0.20
C ALA A 19 8.10 2.63 1.50
N MET A 20 7.02 1.87 1.44
CA MET A 20 6.52 1.19 2.63
C MET A 20 7.52 0.17 3.16
N LEU A 21 8.25 -0.47 2.25
CA LEU A 21 9.25 -1.45 2.68
C LEU A 21 10.45 -0.77 3.32
N LEU A 22 10.77 0.42 2.86
CA LEU A 22 11.94 1.12 3.35
C LEU A 22 11.69 1.88 4.64
N GLU A 23 10.47 2.38 4.81
CA GLU A 23 10.18 3.21 5.97
C GLU A 23 8.86 2.84 6.58
N ARG A 24 8.94 2.49 7.84
CA ARG A 24 7.73 2.11 8.55
C ARG A 24 6.72 3.24 8.61
N GLU A 25 7.22 4.47 8.75
CA GLU A 25 6.30 5.60 8.82
C GLU A 25 5.53 5.80 7.54
N ALA A 26 6.11 5.37 6.42
CA ALA A 26 5.41 5.49 5.16
C ALA A 26 4.16 4.62 5.15
N ILE A 27 4.22 3.47 5.84
CA ILE A 27 3.06 2.59 5.90
C ILE A 27 1.89 3.32 6.54
N ALA A 28 2.15 4.00 7.64
CA ALA A 28 1.08 4.70 8.32
C ALA A 28 0.45 5.77 7.44
N LYS A 29 1.28 6.50 6.70
CA LYS A 29 0.77 7.54 5.85
C LYS A 29 -0.01 7.00 4.68
N VAL A 30 0.49 5.91 4.09
CA VAL A 30 -0.17 5.34 2.93
C VAL A 30 -1.51 4.75 3.31
N MET A 31 -1.58 4.08 4.46
CA MET A 31 -2.82 3.42 4.82
C MET A 31 -3.93 4.41 5.18
N GLU A 32 -3.58 5.67 5.40
CA GLU A 32 -4.59 6.69 5.59
C GLU A 32 -5.27 7.06 4.28
N LYS A 33 -4.59 6.84 3.17
CA LYS A 33 -5.09 7.32 1.89
C LYS A 33 -5.41 6.25 0.89
N LEU A 34 -4.80 5.08 1.05
CA LEU A 34 -4.98 4.02 0.07
C LEU A 34 -5.47 2.75 0.73
N ARG A 35 -6.14 1.96 -0.08
CA ARG A 35 -6.57 0.64 0.34
C ARG A 35 -6.07 -0.36 -0.68
N SER A 36 -6.11 -1.64 -0.33
CA SER A 36 -5.61 -2.65 -1.24
C SER A 36 -6.37 -2.62 -2.57
N GLU A 37 -7.65 -2.28 -2.53
CA GLU A 37 -8.43 -2.27 -3.76
C GLU A 37 -8.05 -1.12 -4.69
N ASP A 38 -7.24 -0.18 -4.21
CA ASP A 38 -6.77 0.89 -5.07
C ASP A 38 -5.63 0.43 -5.97
N PHE A 39 -5.06 -0.73 -5.70
CA PHE A 39 -3.99 -1.25 -6.53
C PHE A 39 -4.57 -2.04 -7.68
N TYR A 40 -3.98 -1.87 -8.85
CA TYR A 40 -4.45 -2.57 -10.02
C TYR A 40 -3.98 -4.01 -10.05
N ARG A 41 -2.70 -4.21 -9.73
CA ARG A 41 -2.14 -5.55 -9.77
C ARG A 41 -2.53 -6.35 -8.55
N GLU A 42 -2.99 -7.56 -8.80
CA GLU A 42 -3.41 -8.42 -7.70
C GLU A 42 -2.24 -8.70 -6.75
N ALA A 43 -1.07 -8.92 -7.32
CA ALA A 43 0.11 -9.17 -6.48
C ALA A 43 0.39 -7.99 -5.56
N HIS A 44 0.16 -6.79 -6.04
CA HIS A 44 0.40 -5.60 -5.23
C HIS A 44 -0.63 -5.49 -4.12
N LYS A 45 -1.85 -5.90 -4.38
CA LYS A 45 -2.87 -5.89 -3.33
C LYS A 45 -2.48 -6.83 -2.20
N VAL A 46 -1.96 -7.99 -2.56
CA VAL A 46 -1.55 -8.96 -1.56
C VAL A 46 -0.38 -8.42 -0.74
N ILE A 47 0.59 -7.83 -1.41
CA ILE A 47 1.74 -7.28 -0.72
C ILE A 47 1.31 -6.16 0.22
N PHE A 48 0.43 -5.29 -0.26
CA PHE A 48 -0.04 -4.17 0.54
C PHE A 48 -0.73 -4.67 1.81
N ASN A 49 -1.63 -5.65 1.65
CA ASN A 49 -2.33 -6.20 2.80
C ASN A 49 -1.38 -6.87 3.77
N ALA A 50 -0.39 -7.57 3.25
CA ALA A 50 0.57 -8.25 4.12
C ALA A 50 1.36 -7.23 4.94
N MET A 51 1.73 -6.12 4.31
CA MET A 51 2.47 -5.10 5.02
C MET A 51 1.64 -4.44 6.10
N LEU A 52 0.35 -4.20 5.82
CA LEU A 52 -0.52 -3.64 6.83
C LEU A 52 -0.64 -4.58 8.02
N GLU A 53 -0.75 -5.86 7.74
CA GLU A 53 -0.88 -6.82 8.82
C GLU A 53 0.37 -6.85 9.68
N LEU A 54 1.52 -6.83 9.05
CA LEU A 54 2.78 -6.84 9.80
C LEU A 54 2.94 -5.57 10.62
N TYR A 55 2.54 -4.44 10.03
CA TYR A 55 2.63 -3.19 10.74
C TYR A 55 1.75 -3.21 11.99
N ASN A 56 0.54 -3.71 11.84
CA ASN A 56 -0.39 -3.77 12.97
C ASN A 56 0.11 -4.73 14.04
N ARG A 57 0.71 -5.82 13.64
CA ARG A 57 1.25 -6.75 14.61
C ARG A 57 2.38 -6.14 15.42
N ASN A 58 3.24 -5.42 14.73
CA ASN A 58 4.34 -4.79 15.42
C ASN A 58 3.85 -3.79 16.42
N GLU A 59 2.80 -3.06 16.05
CA GLU A 59 2.23 -2.13 16.99
C GLU A 59 1.67 -2.83 18.20
N ALA A 60 1.04 -3.95 17.96
CA ALA A 60 0.44 -4.67 19.06
C ALA A 60 1.50 -5.26 19.99
N VAL A 61 2.63 -5.62 19.43
CA VAL A 61 3.68 -6.22 20.23
C VAL A 61 4.34 -5.22 21.13
N ASP A 62 4.48 -4.03 20.64
CA ASP A 62 5.11 -3.00 21.42
C ASP A 62 4.23 -2.52 22.52
#